data_3696f70475fad13d033c211339cf65bd
#
_entry.id   3696f70475fad13d033c211339cf65bd
#
_cell.length_a   1.000
_cell.length_b   1.000
_cell.length_c   1.000
_cell.angle_alpha   90.00
_cell.angle_beta   90.00
_cell.angle_gamma   90.00
#
_symmetry.space_group_name_H-M   'P 1'
#
loop_
_entity.id
_entity.type
_entity.pdbx_description
1 polymer ?
#
loop_
_entity_poly.entity_id
_entity_poly.type
_entity_poly.pdbx_seq_one_letter_code
_entity_poly.pdbx_strand_id
1 'polypeptide(L)'
;LVDAFYMNDGLPIKETDYLPKSTLYKEDGYGTYKDKNDGKYSKNYTNVTVSNRYLNREARFYNTVFFNGRQWPVTCKQVQFYNGGNAGVQEGQATTTGYMLFKRFNRSISKTSPGVASQNRPSIIFRLADFYLIYAEVANEVNPSDSRVLTYLNLVRERAGLPKVEILNPG
;
A
#
# COMPACT_ATOMS: atom_id res chain seq x y z
N LEU A 1 3.92 6.01 -9.22
CA LEU A 1 3.11 5.97 -7.98
C LEU A 1 3.35 4.67 -7.18
N VAL A 2 3.35 3.49 -7.83
CA VAL A 2 3.55 2.20 -7.13
C VAL A 2 4.96 2.11 -6.51
N ASP A 3 5.95 2.65 -7.16
CA ASP A 3 7.34 2.67 -6.70
C ASP A 3 7.60 3.65 -5.55
N ALA A 4 6.67 4.56 -5.27
CA ALA A 4 6.75 5.50 -4.15
C ALA A 4 6.41 4.86 -2.79
N PHE A 5 5.87 3.64 -2.79
CA PHE A 5 5.64 2.91 -1.54
C PHE A 5 6.91 2.20 -1.10
N TYR A 6 7.22 2.31 0.16
CA TYR A 6 8.40 1.71 0.79
C TYR A 6 8.21 0.22 1.08
N MET A 7 9.28 -0.43 1.46
CA MET A 7 9.25 -1.77 2.02
C MET A 7 8.84 -1.70 3.50
N ASN A 8 8.52 -2.84 4.09
CA ASN A 8 8.06 -2.90 5.49
C ASN A 8 9.16 -2.60 6.52
N ASP A 9 10.43 -2.59 6.09
CA ASP A 9 11.56 -2.10 6.88
C ASP A 9 11.68 -0.55 6.87
N GLY A 10 10.84 0.12 6.09
CA GLY A 10 10.81 1.57 5.96
C GLY A 10 11.85 2.14 5.02
N LEU A 11 12.50 1.30 4.21
CA LEU A 11 13.44 1.71 3.17
C LEU A 11 12.79 1.71 1.78
N PRO A 12 13.29 2.54 0.84
CA PRO A 12 12.76 2.59 -0.53
C PRO A 12 13.15 1.36 -1.33
N ILE A 13 12.46 1.13 -2.46
CA ILE A 13 12.79 0.07 -3.42
C ILE A 13 13.97 0.41 -4.33
N LYS A 14 14.35 1.68 -4.39
CA LYS A 14 15.52 2.20 -5.10
C LYS A 14 16.32 3.07 -4.16
N GLU A 15 17.60 3.06 -4.30
CA GLU A 15 18.49 3.96 -3.57
C GLU A 15 18.14 5.42 -3.88
N THR A 16 18.23 6.25 -2.85
CA THR A 16 18.05 7.70 -2.92
C THR A 16 19.28 8.39 -2.34
N ASP A 17 19.39 9.71 -2.50
CA ASP A 17 20.49 10.50 -1.94
C ASP A 17 20.59 10.38 -0.40
N TYR A 18 19.50 9.99 0.26
CA TYR A 18 19.39 9.98 1.72
C TYR A 18 19.18 8.60 2.34
N LEU A 19 18.71 7.63 1.55
CA LEU A 19 18.34 6.31 2.06
C LEU A 19 18.85 5.21 1.14
N PRO A 20 19.43 4.13 1.69
CA PRO A 20 19.82 2.97 0.90
C PRO A 20 18.58 2.21 0.39
N LYS A 21 18.77 1.46 -0.67
CA LYS A 21 17.75 0.52 -1.17
C LYS A 21 17.49 -0.57 -0.13
N SER A 22 16.23 -0.94 0.08
CA SER A 22 15.87 -2.08 0.91
C SER A 22 16.38 -3.41 0.32
N THR A 23 16.98 -4.23 1.15
CA THR A 23 17.39 -5.60 0.80
C THR A 23 16.21 -6.56 0.68
N LEU A 24 15.05 -6.19 1.17
CA LEU A 24 13.82 -6.97 1.09
C LEU A 24 13.17 -6.92 -0.29
N TYR A 25 13.50 -5.90 -1.11
CA TYR A 25 12.92 -5.76 -2.44
C TYR A 25 13.57 -6.72 -3.43
N LYS A 26 12.73 -7.52 -4.06
CA LYS A 26 13.11 -8.42 -5.17
C LYS A 26 12.22 -8.11 -6.35
N GLU A 27 12.81 -7.88 -7.51
CA GLU A 27 12.08 -7.58 -8.75
C GLU A 27 11.59 -8.86 -9.44
N ASP A 28 12.44 -9.86 -9.43
CA ASP A 28 12.21 -11.09 -10.18
C ASP A 28 11.65 -12.21 -9.30
N GLY A 29 10.99 -13.17 -9.97
CA GLY A 29 10.45 -14.36 -9.35
C GLY A 29 9.08 -14.15 -8.71
N TYR A 30 8.62 -15.23 -8.09
CA TYR A 30 7.30 -15.31 -7.46
C TYR A 30 7.42 -15.82 -6.03
N GLY A 31 6.48 -15.43 -5.20
CA GLY A 31 6.41 -15.90 -3.82
C GLY A 31 4.97 -15.90 -3.31
N THR A 32 4.81 -16.36 -2.08
CA THR A 32 3.50 -16.51 -1.45
C THR A 32 3.07 -15.24 -0.74
N TYR A 33 1.89 -14.76 -1.04
CA TYR A 33 1.23 -13.64 -0.37
C TYR A 33 -0.01 -14.14 0.36
N LYS A 34 -0.11 -13.83 1.65
CA LYS A 34 -1.33 -14.03 2.42
C LYS A 34 -2.10 -12.72 2.44
N ASP A 35 -3.19 -12.65 1.68
CA ASP A 35 -4.01 -11.44 1.66
C ASP A 35 -4.70 -11.23 3.00
N LYS A 36 -4.38 -10.14 3.69
CA LYS A 36 -4.96 -9.77 4.99
C LYS A 36 -6.25 -8.95 4.86
N ASN A 37 -6.85 -8.93 3.68
CA ASN A 37 -8.08 -8.19 3.49
C ASN A 37 -9.25 -8.87 4.21
N ASP A 38 -9.58 -8.40 5.39
CA ASP A 38 -10.74 -8.78 6.21
C ASP A 38 -12.05 -8.28 5.61
N GLY A 39 -12.22 -8.40 4.30
CA GLY A 39 -13.48 -8.08 3.64
C GLY A 39 -14.58 -9.03 4.14
N LYS A 40 -15.78 -8.52 4.27
CA LYS A 40 -16.99 -9.29 4.66
C LYS A 40 -17.15 -10.63 3.93
N TYR A 41 -16.51 -10.77 2.76
CA TYR A 41 -16.63 -11.90 1.86
C TYR A 41 -15.33 -12.72 1.70
N SER A 42 -14.22 -12.31 2.30
CA SER A 42 -12.92 -12.96 2.16
C SER A 42 -12.44 -13.63 3.45
N LYS A 43 -13.31 -14.33 4.15
CA LYS A 43 -12.93 -15.06 5.36
C LYS A 43 -12.04 -16.28 5.10
N ASN A 44 -11.94 -16.72 3.87
CA ASN A 44 -11.10 -17.87 3.48
C ASN A 44 -9.85 -17.34 2.76
N TYR A 45 -8.87 -16.88 3.55
CA TYR A 45 -7.56 -16.53 3.03
C TYR A 45 -6.83 -17.78 2.60
N THR A 46 -6.66 -17.90 1.31
CA THR A 46 -5.66 -18.83 0.76
C THR A 46 -4.41 -18.03 0.45
N ASN A 47 -3.27 -18.65 0.67
CA ASN A 47 -2.02 -18.13 0.16
C ASN A 47 -2.11 -18.08 -1.37
N VAL A 48 -1.77 -16.95 -1.96
CA VAL A 48 -1.73 -16.75 -3.41
C VAL A 48 -0.31 -16.53 -3.87
N THR A 49 0.02 -17.04 -5.06
CA THR A 49 1.32 -16.80 -5.68
C THR A 49 1.28 -15.47 -6.43
N VAL A 50 2.20 -14.60 -6.12
CA VAL A 50 2.33 -13.24 -6.69
C VAL A 50 3.79 -12.94 -7.02
N SER A 51 4.05 -11.93 -7.86
CA SER A 51 5.42 -11.46 -8.09
C SER A 51 6.08 -10.99 -6.80
N ASN A 52 7.35 -11.28 -6.64
CA ASN A 52 8.15 -10.87 -5.48
C ASN A 52 8.17 -9.35 -5.27
N ARG A 53 8.02 -8.54 -6.33
CA ARG A 53 7.92 -7.07 -6.25
C ARG A 53 6.76 -6.57 -5.39
N TYR A 54 5.78 -7.42 -5.11
CA TYR A 54 4.62 -7.09 -4.27
C TYR A 54 4.76 -7.58 -2.83
N LEU A 55 5.80 -8.34 -2.52
CA LEU A 55 6.02 -8.88 -1.18
C LEU A 55 6.79 -7.89 -0.31
N ASN A 56 6.62 -8.02 0.99
CA ASN A 56 7.31 -7.21 2.01
C ASN A 56 7.16 -5.70 1.85
N ARG A 57 6.09 -5.25 1.20
CA ARG A 57 5.78 -3.82 1.06
C ARG A 57 5.12 -3.29 2.34
N GLU A 58 5.20 -2.00 2.55
CA GLU A 58 4.50 -1.33 3.65
C GLU A 58 2.97 -1.52 3.58
N ALA A 59 2.30 -1.43 4.73
CA ALA A 59 0.85 -1.64 4.82
C ALA A 59 0.02 -0.71 3.91
N ARG A 60 0.50 0.51 3.66
CA ARG A 60 -0.15 1.48 2.76
C ARG A 60 -0.20 0.99 1.32
N PHE A 61 0.81 0.27 0.86
CA PHE A 61 0.80 -0.37 -0.47
C PHE A 61 -0.39 -1.30 -0.61
N TYR A 62 -0.54 -2.25 0.30
CA TYR A 62 -1.63 -3.23 0.25
C TYR A 62 -3.02 -2.62 0.42
N ASN A 63 -3.13 -1.51 1.13
CA ASN A 63 -4.39 -0.80 1.31
C ASN A 63 -4.75 0.13 0.15
N THR A 64 -3.78 0.48 -0.69
CA THR A 64 -3.98 1.44 -1.78
C THR A 64 -3.97 0.80 -3.15
N VAL A 65 -3.11 -0.21 -3.35
CA VAL A 65 -2.86 -0.82 -4.67
C VAL A 65 -3.46 -2.21 -4.72
N PHE A 66 -4.21 -2.47 -5.77
CA PHE A 66 -4.63 -3.79 -6.17
C PHE A 66 -3.74 -4.25 -7.34
N PHE A 67 -3.04 -5.36 -7.15
CA PHE A 67 -2.04 -5.89 -8.08
C PHE A 67 -2.42 -7.29 -8.58
N ASN A 68 -1.76 -7.71 -9.65
CA ASN A 68 -1.98 -9.02 -10.25
C ASN A 68 -1.77 -10.17 -9.28
N GLY A 69 -2.68 -11.13 -9.29
CA GLY A 69 -2.63 -12.31 -8.42
C GLY A 69 -3.32 -12.14 -7.07
N ARG A 70 -3.76 -10.94 -6.73
CA ARG A 70 -4.50 -10.67 -5.50
C ARG A 70 -5.94 -11.17 -5.59
N GLN A 71 -6.55 -11.56 -4.47
CA GLN A 71 -7.96 -11.98 -4.45
C GLN A 71 -8.90 -10.78 -4.45
N TRP A 72 -9.90 -10.81 -5.34
CA TRP A 72 -10.96 -9.81 -5.35
C TRP A 72 -11.89 -10.00 -4.14
N PRO A 73 -12.10 -9.00 -3.28
CA PRO A 73 -12.81 -9.18 -2.02
C PRO A 73 -14.26 -9.65 -2.15
N VAL A 74 -14.91 -9.38 -3.28
CA VAL A 74 -16.33 -9.74 -3.49
C VAL A 74 -16.48 -11.17 -3.96
N THR A 75 -15.68 -11.61 -4.93
CA THR A 75 -15.81 -12.94 -5.52
C THR A 75 -14.85 -13.96 -4.93
N CYS A 76 -13.83 -13.51 -4.18
CA CYS A 76 -12.71 -14.31 -3.69
C CYS A 76 -11.93 -15.03 -4.80
N LYS A 77 -12.07 -14.56 -6.05
CA LYS A 77 -11.29 -15.06 -7.19
C LYS A 77 -9.97 -14.28 -7.29
N GLN A 78 -8.92 -14.97 -7.64
CA GLN A 78 -7.64 -14.36 -7.95
C GLN A 78 -7.75 -13.53 -9.23
N VAL A 79 -7.33 -12.27 -9.19
CA VAL A 79 -7.41 -11.37 -10.34
C VAL A 79 -6.18 -11.52 -11.21
N GLN A 80 -6.39 -11.57 -12.51
CA GLN A 80 -5.38 -11.79 -13.53
C GLN A 80 -5.42 -10.65 -14.55
N PHE A 81 -4.46 -9.71 -14.43
CA PHE A 81 -4.38 -8.53 -15.29
C PHE A 81 -3.60 -8.77 -16.60
N TYR A 82 -3.10 -9.97 -16.83
CA TYR A 82 -2.40 -10.30 -18.06
C TYR A 82 -3.37 -10.64 -19.20
N ASN A 83 -2.86 -10.63 -20.43
CA ASN A 83 -3.64 -10.96 -21.61
C ASN A 83 -4.19 -12.40 -21.53
N GLY A 84 -5.50 -12.59 -21.72
CA GLY A 84 -6.18 -13.86 -21.51
C GLY A 84 -6.56 -14.17 -20.07
N GLY A 85 -6.20 -13.31 -19.10
CA GLY A 85 -6.65 -13.42 -17.72
C GLY A 85 -8.07 -12.84 -17.52
N ASN A 86 -8.68 -13.15 -16.38
CA ASN A 86 -10.08 -12.76 -16.06
C ASN A 86 -10.32 -11.24 -15.86
N ALA A 87 -9.29 -10.43 -15.89
CA ALA A 87 -9.33 -8.97 -15.88
C ALA A 87 -8.32 -8.39 -16.89
N GLY A 88 -8.02 -9.14 -17.96
CA GLY A 88 -7.13 -8.74 -19.03
C GLY A 88 -7.81 -7.85 -20.08
N VAL A 89 -7.03 -7.47 -21.10
CA VAL A 89 -7.47 -6.55 -22.17
C VAL A 89 -8.71 -7.05 -22.90
N GLN A 90 -8.82 -8.34 -23.12
CA GLN A 90 -9.92 -8.97 -23.87
C GLN A 90 -11.27 -8.91 -23.13
N GLU A 91 -11.23 -8.78 -21.81
CA GLU A 91 -12.45 -8.67 -20.99
C GLU A 91 -12.97 -7.23 -20.85
N GLY A 92 -12.35 -6.25 -21.53
CA GLY A 92 -12.73 -4.85 -21.43
C GLY A 92 -12.48 -4.21 -20.06
N GLN A 93 -11.83 -4.93 -19.16
CA GLN A 93 -11.57 -4.54 -17.77
C GLN A 93 -10.11 -4.19 -17.52
N ALA A 94 -9.29 -4.23 -18.56
CA ALA A 94 -7.85 -4.05 -18.42
C ALA A 94 -7.46 -2.69 -17.89
N THR A 95 -6.52 -2.70 -16.96
CA THR A 95 -5.81 -1.50 -16.57
C THR A 95 -4.59 -1.33 -17.47
N THR A 96 -4.32 -0.11 -17.92
CA THR A 96 -3.15 0.20 -18.75
C THR A 96 -1.82 -0.09 -18.03
N THR A 97 -1.83 -0.07 -16.70
CA THR A 97 -0.63 -0.20 -15.85
C THR A 97 -0.49 -1.55 -15.16
N GLY A 98 -1.47 -2.44 -15.27
CA GLY A 98 -1.52 -3.68 -14.49
C GLY A 98 -1.85 -3.51 -13.01
N TYR A 99 -2.30 -2.31 -12.61
CA TYR A 99 -2.70 -1.99 -11.23
C TYR A 99 -4.06 -1.33 -11.19
N MET A 100 -4.78 -1.50 -10.08
CA MET A 100 -6.01 -0.77 -9.78
C MET A 100 -5.91 -0.06 -8.44
N LEU A 101 -6.66 1.05 -8.30
CA LEU A 101 -6.78 1.75 -7.04
C LEU A 101 -7.72 0.97 -6.09
N PHE A 102 -7.17 0.45 -5.00
CA PHE A 102 -7.92 -0.30 -4.00
C PHE A 102 -8.48 0.55 -2.86
N LYS A 103 -7.82 1.65 -2.53
CA LYS A 103 -8.16 2.52 -1.39
C LYS A 103 -9.61 3.01 -1.40
N ARG A 104 -10.23 3.17 -2.57
CA ARG A 104 -11.61 3.63 -2.71
C ARG A 104 -12.61 2.50 -2.99
N PHE A 105 -12.16 1.26 -2.96
CA PHE A 105 -13.03 0.12 -3.20
C PHE A 105 -14.08 -0.01 -2.07
N ASN A 106 -15.34 -0.16 -2.46
CA ASN A 106 -16.42 -0.42 -1.51
C ASN A 106 -16.51 -1.90 -1.19
N ARG A 107 -16.07 -2.28 0.02
CA ARG A 107 -16.09 -3.67 0.47
C ARG A 107 -17.49 -4.21 0.81
N SER A 108 -18.50 -3.33 0.84
CA SER A 108 -19.90 -3.70 1.11
C SER A 108 -20.69 -4.05 -0.15
N ILE A 109 -20.05 -4.06 -1.33
CA ILE A 109 -20.71 -4.45 -2.58
C ILE A 109 -21.18 -5.90 -2.49
N SER A 110 -22.46 -6.12 -2.88
CA SER A 110 -23.05 -7.46 -2.93
C SER A 110 -22.46 -8.29 -4.07
N LYS A 111 -22.28 -9.59 -3.84
CA LYS A 111 -21.90 -10.54 -4.89
C LYS A 111 -22.96 -10.72 -5.96
N THR A 112 -24.22 -10.57 -5.57
CA THR A 112 -25.40 -10.84 -6.43
C THR A 112 -25.86 -9.61 -7.18
N SER A 113 -25.50 -8.43 -6.73
CA SER A 113 -25.84 -7.17 -7.37
C SER A 113 -24.59 -6.29 -7.41
N PRO A 114 -23.74 -6.47 -8.42
CA PRO A 114 -22.53 -5.66 -8.60
C PRO A 114 -22.83 -4.21 -9.02
N GLY A 115 -24.08 -3.83 -8.99
CA GLY A 115 -24.51 -2.44 -9.22
C GLY A 115 -23.74 -1.49 -8.31
N VAL A 116 -23.48 -0.32 -8.84
CA VAL A 116 -22.73 0.77 -8.22
C VAL A 116 -23.33 1.10 -6.85
N ALA A 117 -22.83 0.47 -5.79
CA ALA A 117 -23.10 0.92 -4.45
C ALA A 117 -22.35 2.25 -4.27
N SER A 118 -23.00 3.33 -4.63
CA SER A 118 -22.51 4.68 -4.37
C SER A 118 -22.29 4.84 -2.87
N GLN A 119 -21.06 5.00 -2.46
CA GLN A 119 -20.74 5.44 -1.11
C GLN A 119 -20.48 6.94 -1.14
N ASN A 120 -21.30 7.67 -0.40
CA ASN A 120 -21.01 9.06 -0.14
C ASN A 120 -19.74 9.11 0.75
N ARG A 121 -18.61 9.54 0.19
CA ARG A 121 -17.35 9.67 0.91
C ARG A 121 -17.03 11.16 1.06
N PRO A 122 -16.91 11.65 2.29
CA PRO A 122 -16.49 13.03 2.50
C PRO A 122 -15.10 13.25 1.92
N SER A 123 -14.89 14.39 1.29
CA SER A 123 -13.56 14.83 0.88
C SER A 123 -12.80 15.27 2.12
N ILE A 124 -11.64 14.65 2.34
CA ILE A 124 -10.74 15.03 3.42
C ILE A 124 -9.91 16.20 2.91
N ILE A 125 -10.01 17.36 3.56
CA ILE A 125 -9.23 18.55 3.23
C ILE A 125 -7.88 18.48 3.98
N PHE A 126 -7.91 18.21 5.28
CA PHE A 126 -6.74 18.06 6.14
C PHE A 126 -6.90 16.87 7.08
N ARG A 127 -5.78 16.30 7.48
CA ARG A 127 -5.69 15.23 8.48
C ARG A 127 -4.64 15.62 9.52
N LEU A 128 -4.81 15.13 10.73
CA LEU A 128 -3.84 15.38 11.81
C LEU A 128 -2.40 14.96 11.43
N ALA A 129 -2.26 13.89 10.63
CA ALA A 129 -0.95 13.46 10.12
C ALA A 129 -0.27 14.54 9.24
N ASP A 130 -1.04 15.31 8.49
CA ASP A 130 -0.50 16.39 7.64
C ASP A 130 0.08 17.49 8.53
N PHE A 131 -0.60 17.86 9.63
CA PHE A 131 -0.09 18.81 10.63
C PHE A 131 1.16 18.28 11.34
N TYR A 132 1.22 17.02 11.70
CA TYR A 132 2.40 16.42 12.33
C TYR A 132 3.62 16.49 11.41
N LEU A 133 3.45 16.20 10.12
CA LEU A 133 4.55 16.27 9.15
C LEU A 133 5.00 17.71 8.90
N ILE A 134 4.07 18.66 8.73
CA ILE A 134 4.39 20.08 8.57
C ILE A 134 5.11 20.60 9.81
N TYR A 135 4.64 20.25 11.01
CA TYR A 135 5.31 20.67 12.24
C TYR A 135 6.72 20.10 12.34
N ALA A 136 6.91 18.82 12.03
CA ALA A 136 8.22 18.19 12.05
C ALA A 136 9.19 18.85 11.05
N GLU A 137 8.71 19.16 9.84
CA GLU A 137 9.49 19.84 8.81
C GLU A 137 9.91 21.24 9.27
N VAL A 138 8.96 22.08 9.72
CA VAL A 138 9.25 23.44 10.19
C VAL A 138 10.17 23.42 11.41
N ALA A 139 9.93 22.53 12.36
CA ALA A 139 10.79 22.41 13.55
C ALA A 139 12.22 22.00 13.18
N ASN A 140 12.39 21.13 12.18
CA ASN A 140 13.71 20.71 11.68
C ASN A 140 14.45 21.88 11.02
N GLU A 141 13.77 22.73 10.26
CA GLU A 141 14.37 23.93 9.66
C GLU A 141 14.83 24.96 10.71
N VAL A 142 14.08 25.11 11.80
CA VAL A 142 14.41 26.06 12.87
C VAL A 142 15.47 25.50 13.80
N ASN A 143 15.34 24.25 14.22
CA ASN A 143 16.27 23.58 15.13
C ASN A 143 16.27 22.07 14.86
N PRO A 144 17.21 21.54 14.05
CA PRO A 144 17.30 20.11 13.74
C PRO A 144 17.48 19.19 14.95
N SER A 145 17.96 19.74 16.09
CA SER A 145 18.14 18.96 17.33
C SER A 145 16.89 18.92 18.22
N ASP A 146 15.78 19.52 17.80
CA ASP A 146 14.53 19.49 18.55
C ASP A 146 13.95 18.07 18.53
N SER A 147 13.83 17.42 19.67
CA SER A 147 13.27 16.07 19.80
C SER A 147 11.85 15.91 19.27
N ARG A 148 11.10 17.00 19.17
CA ARG A 148 9.75 17.02 18.62
C ARG A 148 9.73 16.69 17.13
N VAL A 149 10.81 16.96 16.39
CA VAL A 149 10.95 16.59 14.97
C VAL A 149 10.72 15.08 14.81
N LEU A 150 11.53 14.28 15.52
CA LEU A 150 11.41 12.82 15.47
C LEU A 150 10.12 12.32 16.10
N THR A 151 9.64 12.95 17.16
CA THR A 151 8.39 12.56 17.83
C THR A 151 7.21 12.61 16.85
N TYR A 152 6.98 13.72 16.19
CA TYR A 152 5.84 13.87 15.28
C TYR A 152 6.00 13.08 13.98
N LEU A 153 7.21 12.99 13.45
CA LEU A 153 7.51 12.14 12.29
C LEU A 153 7.18 10.67 12.59
N ASN A 154 7.64 10.18 13.75
CA ASN A 154 7.49 8.79 14.13
C ASN A 154 6.04 8.42 14.48
N LEU A 155 5.22 9.32 15.01
CA LEU A 155 3.78 9.08 15.16
C LEU A 155 3.10 8.73 13.83
N VAL A 156 3.49 9.38 12.74
CA VAL A 156 2.94 9.10 11.41
C VAL A 156 3.50 7.78 10.86
N ARG A 157 4.79 7.50 11.06
CA ARG A 157 5.46 6.27 10.62
C ARG A 157 4.90 5.03 11.34
N GLU A 158 4.82 5.06 12.66
CA GLU A 158 4.28 3.96 13.46
C GLU A 158 2.83 3.64 13.10
N ARG A 159 2.00 4.66 12.90
CA ARG A 159 0.63 4.47 12.41
C ARG A 159 0.59 3.80 11.01
N ALA A 160 1.59 4.04 10.18
CA ALA A 160 1.72 3.40 8.87
C ALA A 160 2.32 1.98 8.96
N GLY A 161 2.70 1.52 10.15
CA GLY A 161 3.36 0.23 10.36
C GLY A 161 4.82 0.23 9.95
N LEU A 162 5.47 1.39 9.91
CA LEU A 162 6.89 1.55 9.60
C LEU A 162 7.71 1.70 10.89
N PRO A 163 8.95 1.25 10.92
CA PRO A 163 9.85 1.48 12.05
C PRO A 163 10.17 2.96 12.22
N LYS A 164 10.60 3.34 13.42
CA LYS A 164 11.06 4.70 13.72
C LYS A 164 12.31 5.06 12.93
N VAL A 165 12.50 6.35 12.68
CA VAL A 165 13.68 6.86 11.95
C VAL A 165 14.97 6.55 12.68
N GLU A 166 14.97 6.62 14.03
CA GLU A 166 16.16 6.35 14.85
C GLU A 166 16.68 4.91 14.69
N ILE A 167 15.80 3.97 14.32
CA ILE A 167 16.18 2.58 14.04
C ILE A 167 16.86 2.47 12.67
N LEU A 168 16.45 3.30 11.70
CA LEU A 168 16.99 3.27 10.34
C LEU A 168 18.31 4.04 10.21
N ASN A 169 18.47 5.10 11.00
CA ASN A 169 19.63 5.96 11.01
C ASN A 169 20.12 6.12 12.46
N PRO A 170 20.69 5.07 13.07
CA PRO A 170 21.42 5.23 14.32
C PRO A 170 22.60 6.16 14.03
N GLY A 171 22.57 7.36 14.60
CA GLY A 171 23.56 8.43 14.42
C GLY A 171 24.97 8.00 14.72
#